data_fba75a34280d2fd4006ddfc1c91b5dc5
#
_entry.id   fba75a34280d2fd4006ddfc1c91b5dc5
#
_cell.length_a   1.000
_cell.length_b   1.000
_cell.length_c   1.000
_cell.angle_alpha   90.00
_cell.angle_beta   90.00
_cell.angle_gamma   90.00
#
_symmetry.space_group_name_H-M   'P 1'
#
loop_
_entity.id
_entity.type
_entity.pdbx_description
1 polymer ?
#
loop_
_entity_poly.entity_id
_entity_poly.type
_entity_poly.pdbx_seq_one_letter_code
_entity_poly.pdbx_strand_id
1 'polypeptide(L)'
;FVRRRVLMPRILIAECKQEVSTFNPHLSGYDDFGIRRGKELLDYHRTVRNEVGGALSVFDSVSDVEPVPAYSAFFITSGGTLAKAAWEQIERELLESIKSAPAVDGVYFCMHGAMASETELDPEGWLLAETRKIVGDKVPIVVSLDLHGILTDRMIEQSDAVVAYHTYPHVDF
;
A
#
# COMPACT_ATOMS: atom_id res chain seq x y z
N PHE A 1 -32.54 -9.18 -25.33
CA PHE A 1 -31.40 -8.38 -24.89
C PHE A 1 -31.11 -8.74 -23.44
N VAL A 2 -30.12 -9.63 -23.20
CA VAL A 2 -29.59 -9.90 -21.87
C VAL A 2 -28.73 -8.68 -21.50
N ARG A 3 -29.20 -7.83 -20.60
CA ARG A 3 -28.34 -6.80 -19.99
C ARG A 3 -27.22 -7.56 -19.25
N ARG A 4 -25.99 -7.55 -19.81
CA ARG A 4 -24.81 -7.89 -19.04
C ARG A 4 -24.83 -6.96 -17.81
N ARG A 5 -24.96 -7.54 -16.62
CA ARG A 5 -24.73 -6.83 -15.37
C ARG A 5 -23.26 -6.37 -15.44
N VAL A 6 -23.02 -5.10 -15.67
CA VAL A 6 -21.69 -4.53 -15.54
C VAL A 6 -21.37 -4.70 -14.04
N LEU A 7 -20.56 -5.69 -13.72
CA LEU A 7 -20.04 -5.85 -12.37
C LEU A 7 -19.07 -4.68 -12.19
N MET A 8 -19.31 -3.84 -11.20
CA MET A 8 -18.37 -2.80 -10.79
C MET A 8 -17.10 -3.51 -10.31
N PRO A 9 -15.94 -3.31 -10.95
CA PRO A 9 -14.70 -3.88 -10.48
C PRO A 9 -14.38 -3.35 -9.08
N ARG A 10 -14.01 -4.25 -8.20
CA ARG A 10 -13.61 -3.98 -6.83
C ARG A 10 -12.10 -3.88 -6.76
N ILE A 11 -11.60 -2.72 -6.33
CA ILE A 11 -10.18 -2.47 -6.19
C ILE A 11 -9.83 -2.36 -4.71
N LEU A 12 -9.06 -3.31 -4.22
CA LEU A 12 -8.54 -3.27 -2.85
C LEU A 12 -7.53 -2.12 -2.72
N ILE A 13 -7.67 -1.35 -1.64
CA ILE A 13 -6.77 -0.25 -1.30
C ILE A 13 -5.98 -0.62 -0.05
N ALA A 14 -4.67 -0.70 -0.17
CA ALA A 14 -3.75 -0.90 0.94
C ALA A 14 -2.63 0.13 0.92
N GLU A 15 -2.12 0.49 2.09
CA GLU A 15 -0.97 1.37 2.25
C GLU A 15 -0.07 0.84 3.36
N CYS A 16 1.23 0.75 3.07
CA CYS A 16 2.27 0.56 4.08
C CYS A 16 3.49 1.39 3.67
N LYS A 17 3.76 2.46 4.41
CA LYS A 17 4.65 3.51 3.94
C LYS A 17 5.55 4.02 5.06
N GLN A 18 6.86 3.81 4.90
CA GLN A 18 7.91 4.41 5.73
C GLN A 18 9.15 4.64 4.87
N GLU A 19 9.79 5.78 5.04
CA GLU A 19 11.17 5.99 4.59
C GLU A 19 12.11 5.67 5.75
N VAL A 20 13.04 4.74 5.55
CA VAL A 20 14.02 4.38 6.57
C VAL A 20 15.29 5.22 6.45
N SER A 21 15.81 5.64 7.59
CA SER A 21 17.18 6.17 7.73
C SER A 21 17.97 5.23 8.63
N THR A 22 18.81 4.39 8.02
CA THR A 22 19.62 3.40 8.76
C THR A 22 20.70 4.02 9.64
N PHE A 23 20.98 5.30 9.50
CA PHE A 23 21.86 6.08 10.37
C PHE A 23 21.18 6.59 11.64
N ASN A 24 19.85 6.51 11.71
CA ASN A 24 19.10 6.87 12.89
C ASN A 24 19.31 5.78 13.96
N PRO A 25 19.83 6.13 15.16
CA PRO A 25 20.08 5.14 16.21
C PRO A 25 18.81 4.66 16.92
N HIS A 26 17.68 5.32 16.70
CA HIS A 26 16.41 4.95 17.29
C HIS A 26 15.59 4.10 16.33
N LEU A 27 15.09 2.96 16.81
CA LEU A 27 14.16 2.14 16.05
C LEU A 27 12.80 2.83 15.96
N SER A 28 12.12 2.64 14.82
CA SER A 28 10.73 3.02 14.67
C SER A 28 9.81 1.96 15.27
N GLY A 29 8.77 2.41 15.98
CA GLY A 29 7.76 1.55 16.62
C GLY A 29 6.43 1.56 15.89
N TYR A 30 5.52 0.70 16.33
CA TYR A 30 4.14 0.66 15.78
C TYR A 30 3.39 1.98 16.00
N ASP A 31 3.58 2.61 17.15
CA ASP A 31 2.90 3.86 17.53
C ASP A 31 3.36 5.09 16.73
N ASP A 32 4.45 4.95 15.98
CA ASP A 32 4.93 6.00 15.05
C ASP A 32 4.10 6.04 13.75
N PHE A 33 3.26 5.04 13.50
CA PHE A 33 2.42 4.96 12.33
C PHE A 33 1.00 5.45 12.58
N GLY A 34 0.47 6.23 11.64
CA GLY A 34 -0.96 6.52 11.56
C GLY A 34 -1.69 5.31 10.96
N ILE A 35 -2.30 4.48 11.81
CA ILE A 35 -3.02 3.29 11.37
C ILE A 35 -4.47 3.63 11.07
N ARG A 36 -4.97 3.22 9.89
CA ARG A 36 -6.38 3.38 9.47
C ARG A 36 -6.91 2.13 8.82
N ARG A 37 -8.21 1.87 9.01
CA ARG A 37 -8.88 0.66 8.47
C ARG A 37 -10.25 0.99 7.93
N GLY A 38 -10.70 0.20 6.97
CA GLY A 38 -12.07 0.29 6.47
C GLY A 38 -12.43 1.70 5.99
N LYS A 39 -13.62 2.14 6.33
CA LYS A 39 -14.14 3.45 5.90
C LYS A 39 -13.25 4.63 6.34
N GLU A 40 -12.62 4.56 7.50
CA GLU A 40 -11.71 5.61 7.99
C GLU A 40 -10.54 5.85 7.04
N LEU A 41 -9.98 4.78 6.44
CA LEU A 41 -8.95 4.90 5.42
C LEU A 41 -9.43 5.75 4.24
N LEU A 42 -10.60 5.42 3.67
CA LEU A 42 -11.14 6.15 2.53
C LEU A 42 -11.48 7.61 2.88
N ASP A 43 -12.14 7.82 4.03
CA ASP A 43 -12.54 9.15 4.46
C ASP A 43 -11.32 10.07 4.65
N TYR A 44 -10.25 9.56 5.29
CA TYR A 44 -9.02 10.33 5.48
C TYR A 44 -8.36 10.68 4.13
N HIS A 45 -8.14 9.69 3.27
CA HIS A 45 -7.40 9.93 2.02
C HIS A 45 -8.17 10.79 1.01
N ARG A 46 -9.49 10.88 1.10
CA ARG A 46 -10.28 11.85 0.33
C ARG A 46 -10.11 13.31 0.78
N THR A 47 -9.53 13.53 1.97
CA THR A 47 -9.32 14.90 2.51
C THR A 47 -7.89 15.38 2.34
N VAL A 48 -6.96 14.51 1.97
CA VAL A 48 -5.53 14.83 1.83
C VAL A 48 -5.06 14.61 0.39
N ARG A 49 -4.06 15.41 -0.01
CA ARG A 49 -3.39 15.25 -1.31
C ARG A 49 -2.20 14.32 -1.11
N ASN A 50 -2.38 13.08 -1.47
CA ASN A 50 -1.34 12.05 -1.50
C ASN A 50 -1.71 11.00 -2.55
N GLU A 51 -0.90 9.97 -2.69
CA GLU A 51 -1.04 8.93 -3.72
C GLU A 51 -2.37 8.19 -3.62
N VAL A 52 -2.77 7.80 -2.40
CA VAL A 52 -4.07 7.12 -2.19
C VAL A 52 -5.23 8.08 -2.48
N GLY A 53 -5.12 9.36 -2.07
CA GLY A 53 -6.10 10.39 -2.41
C GLY A 53 -6.21 10.62 -3.91
N GLY A 54 -5.09 10.62 -4.62
CA GLY A 54 -5.03 10.69 -6.08
C GLY A 54 -5.74 9.50 -6.74
N ALA A 55 -5.42 8.27 -6.32
CA ALA A 55 -6.10 7.07 -6.81
C ALA A 55 -7.61 7.10 -6.55
N LEU A 56 -8.03 7.46 -5.32
CA LEU A 56 -9.43 7.58 -4.98
C LEU A 56 -10.16 8.65 -5.81
N SER A 57 -9.50 9.77 -6.12
CA SER A 57 -10.11 10.81 -6.98
C SER A 57 -10.40 10.29 -8.39
N VAL A 58 -9.55 9.43 -8.92
CA VAL A 58 -9.76 8.76 -10.21
C VAL A 58 -10.90 7.74 -10.09
N PHE A 59 -10.90 6.88 -9.08
CA PHE A 59 -11.95 5.88 -8.88
C PHE A 59 -13.33 6.53 -8.65
N ASP A 60 -13.39 7.60 -7.86
CA ASP A 60 -14.64 8.34 -7.62
C ASP A 60 -15.14 9.07 -8.88
N SER A 61 -14.26 9.38 -9.84
CA SER A 61 -14.64 9.98 -11.13
C SER A 61 -15.21 8.97 -12.14
N VAL A 62 -14.97 7.68 -11.92
CA VAL A 62 -15.45 6.57 -12.76
C VAL A 62 -16.59 5.88 -12.01
N SER A 63 -17.81 6.01 -12.54
CA SER A 63 -19.04 5.52 -11.88
C SER A 63 -19.09 4.01 -11.63
N ASP A 64 -18.14 3.26 -12.16
CA ASP A 64 -18.18 1.80 -12.25
C ASP A 64 -17.07 1.12 -11.43
N VAL A 65 -16.37 1.81 -10.51
CA VAL A 65 -15.32 1.23 -9.64
C VAL A 65 -15.72 1.33 -8.18
N GLU A 66 -15.58 0.22 -7.44
CA GLU A 66 -15.80 0.13 -5.99
C GLU A 66 -14.45 0.03 -5.26
N PRO A 67 -13.99 1.08 -4.53
CA PRO A 67 -12.81 0.97 -3.68
C PRO A 67 -13.12 0.13 -2.43
N VAL A 68 -12.33 -0.92 -2.21
CA VAL A 68 -12.41 -1.82 -1.06
C VAL A 68 -11.25 -1.48 -0.10
N PRO A 69 -11.50 -0.75 0.99
CA PRO A 69 -10.43 -0.38 1.91
C PRO A 69 -9.98 -1.56 2.75
N ALA A 70 -8.67 -1.82 2.78
CA ALA A 70 -8.08 -2.81 3.66
C ALA A 70 -7.40 -2.14 4.86
N TYR A 71 -6.17 -1.70 4.69
CA TYR A 71 -5.31 -1.24 5.77
C TYR A 71 -4.39 -0.12 5.29
N SER A 72 -4.13 0.84 6.15
CA SER A 72 -3.13 1.89 5.96
C SER A 72 -2.26 1.97 7.20
N ALA A 73 -0.95 1.85 7.01
CA ALA A 73 0.09 2.20 7.96
C ALA A 73 0.97 3.27 7.32
N PHE A 74 0.80 4.50 7.72
CA PHE A 74 1.52 5.64 7.17
C PHE A 74 2.43 6.26 8.22
N PHE A 75 3.73 6.26 7.95
CA PHE A 75 4.75 6.97 8.72
C PHE A 75 4.99 8.34 8.09
N ILE A 76 4.86 9.40 8.88
CA ILE A 76 4.79 10.78 8.35
C ILE A 76 6.15 11.35 7.95
N THR A 77 7.25 10.74 8.39
CA THR A 77 8.61 11.25 8.20
C THR A 77 9.62 10.12 8.11
N SER A 78 10.86 10.42 7.76
CA SER A 78 11.94 9.45 7.80
C SER A 78 12.20 8.98 9.24
N GLY A 79 12.16 7.68 9.45
CA GLY A 79 12.42 7.04 10.74
C GLY A 79 13.62 6.11 10.71
N GLY A 80 13.98 5.55 11.86
CA GLY A 80 14.98 4.49 11.93
C GLY A 80 14.41 3.15 11.45
N THR A 81 15.28 2.14 11.44
CA THR A 81 14.89 0.76 11.12
C THR A 81 13.67 0.36 11.97
N LEU A 82 12.69 -0.27 11.35
CA LEU A 82 11.47 -0.69 12.02
C LEU A 82 11.76 -1.83 12.99
N ALA A 83 11.37 -1.65 14.26
CA ALA A 83 11.54 -2.67 15.27
C ALA A 83 10.82 -3.96 14.89
N LYS A 84 11.42 -5.11 15.17
CA LYS A 84 10.87 -6.44 14.87
C LYS A 84 9.40 -6.58 15.28
N ALA A 85 9.08 -6.23 16.53
CA ALA A 85 7.72 -6.37 17.05
C ALA A 85 6.70 -5.48 16.30
N ALA A 86 7.13 -4.26 15.92
CA ALA A 86 6.30 -3.34 15.15
C ALA A 86 6.05 -3.86 13.73
N TRP A 87 7.09 -4.39 13.08
CA TRP A 87 6.99 -5.02 11.76
C TRP A 87 6.02 -6.21 11.79
N GLU A 88 6.25 -7.16 12.69
CA GLU A 88 5.39 -8.34 12.83
C GLU A 88 3.93 -7.99 13.12
N GLN A 89 3.68 -6.88 13.81
CA GLN A 89 2.32 -6.40 14.06
C GLN A 89 1.70 -5.80 12.81
N ILE A 90 2.40 -4.88 12.13
CA ILE A 90 1.90 -4.23 10.90
C ILE A 90 1.64 -5.28 9.81
N GLU A 91 2.61 -6.16 9.55
CA GLU A 91 2.49 -7.26 8.60
C GLU A 91 1.25 -8.10 8.87
N ARG A 92 1.11 -8.59 10.09
CA ARG A 92 -0.04 -9.43 10.49
C ARG A 92 -1.36 -8.71 10.27
N GLU A 93 -1.51 -7.48 10.78
CA GLU A 93 -2.76 -6.72 10.68
C GLU A 93 -3.14 -6.40 9.23
N LEU A 94 -2.15 -6.03 8.41
CA LEU A 94 -2.34 -5.75 6.99
C LEU A 94 -2.79 -7.01 6.24
N LEU A 95 -2.08 -8.12 6.40
CA LEU A 95 -2.41 -9.37 5.72
C LEU A 95 -3.75 -9.97 6.19
N GLU A 96 -4.08 -9.85 7.48
CA GLU A 96 -5.40 -10.22 8.00
C GLU A 96 -6.52 -9.37 7.38
N SER A 97 -6.28 -8.06 7.21
CA SER A 97 -7.22 -7.16 6.56
C SER A 97 -7.45 -7.54 5.08
N ILE A 98 -6.38 -7.86 4.34
CA ILE A 98 -6.49 -8.33 2.95
C ILE A 98 -7.24 -9.68 2.89
N LYS A 99 -6.94 -10.64 3.77
CA LYS A 99 -7.61 -11.95 3.83
C LYS A 99 -9.10 -11.83 4.13
N SER A 100 -9.50 -10.86 4.93
CA SER A 100 -10.90 -10.65 5.30
C SER A 100 -11.68 -9.81 4.29
N ALA A 101 -11.01 -9.20 3.31
CA ALA A 101 -11.67 -8.44 2.26
C ALA A 101 -12.53 -9.34 1.35
N PRO A 102 -13.61 -8.82 0.75
CA PRO A 102 -14.34 -9.55 -0.27
C PRO A 102 -13.44 -9.84 -1.48
N ALA A 103 -13.84 -10.77 -2.34
CA ALA A 103 -13.13 -11.00 -3.60
C ALA A 103 -13.01 -9.70 -4.40
N VAL A 104 -11.82 -9.39 -4.89
CA VAL A 104 -11.48 -8.15 -5.61
C VAL A 104 -10.97 -8.44 -7.03
N ASP A 105 -11.09 -7.45 -7.90
CA ASP A 105 -10.69 -7.54 -9.30
C ASP A 105 -9.30 -6.90 -9.54
N GLY A 106 -8.78 -6.20 -8.54
CA GLY A 106 -7.45 -5.60 -8.57
C GLY A 106 -7.02 -5.12 -7.18
N VAL A 107 -5.73 -4.85 -7.02
CA VAL A 107 -5.12 -4.28 -5.82
C VAL A 107 -4.37 -3.01 -6.20
N TYR A 108 -4.62 -1.93 -5.50
CA TYR A 108 -3.76 -0.77 -5.45
C TYR A 108 -3.04 -0.74 -4.11
N PHE A 109 -1.71 -0.81 -4.15
CA PHE A 109 -0.87 -0.81 -2.97
C PHE A 109 0.05 0.42 -2.97
N CYS A 110 -0.17 1.34 -2.05
CA CYS A 110 0.69 2.50 -1.84
C CYS A 110 1.82 2.14 -0.89
N MET A 111 3.05 2.30 -1.35
CA MET A 111 4.27 2.01 -0.61
C MET A 111 5.28 3.15 -0.76
N HIS A 112 6.31 3.18 0.08
CA HIS A 112 7.44 4.09 -0.12
C HIS A 112 8.50 3.50 -1.07
N GLY A 113 8.87 2.26 -0.86
CA GLY A 113 9.94 1.57 -1.55
C GLY A 113 11.28 1.63 -0.82
N ALA A 114 11.34 2.22 0.37
CA ALA A 114 12.57 2.33 1.16
C ALA A 114 12.35 1.94 2.63
N MET A 115 11.50 0.96 2.88
CA MET A 115 11.33 0.39 4.22
C MET A 115 12.45 -0.60 4.54
N ALA A 116 12.77 -0.72 5.83
CA ALA A 116 13.57 -1.82 6.35
C ALA A 116 13.20 -2.09 7.81
N SER A 117 13.16 -3.35 8.19
CA SER A 117 12.97 -3.78 9.57
C SER A 117 14.19 -4.53 10.10
N GLU A 118 14.23 -4.80 11.41
CA GLU A 118 15.30 -5.60 12.01
C GLU A 118 15.36 -7.04 11.47
N THR A 119 14.28 -7.54 10.88
CA THR A 119 14.14 -8.95 10.46
C THR A 119 13.81 -9.13 8.98
N GLU A 120 13.37 -8.08 8.29
CA GLU A 120 13.11 -8.09 6.85
C GLU A 120 13.71 -6.83 6.24
N LEU A 121 14.58 -6.99 5.24
CA LEU A 121 15.25 -5.88 4.56
C LEU A 121 14.46 -5.37 3.34
N ASP A 122 13.46 -6.11 2.90
CA ASP A 122 12.56 -5.77 1.82
C ASP A 122 11.09 -5.98 2.26
N PRO A 123 10.60 -5.17 3.20
CA PRO A 123 9.23 -5.26 3.70
C PRO A 123 8.18 -5.11 2.59
N GLU A 124 8.42 -4.22 1.63
CA GLU A 124 7.52 -3.99 0.51
C GLU A 124 7.40 -5.23 -0.38
N GLY A 125 8.51 -5.80 -0.81
CA GLY A 125 8.50 -7.03 -1.61
C GLY A 125 7.92 -8.21 -0.85
N TRP A 126 8.13 -8.28 0.47
CA TRP A 126 7.50 -9.28 1.33
C TRP A 126 5.96 -9.13 1.33
N LEU A 127 5.46 -7.94 1.60
CA LEU A 127 4.02 -7.67 1.63
C LEU A 127 3.35 -7.95 0.28
N LEU A 128 4.02 -7.62 -0.82
CA LEU A 128 3.53 -7.94 -2.16
C LEU A 128 3.45 -9.45 -2.40
N ALA A 129 4.50 -10.20 -2.01
CA ALA A 129 4.51 -11.65 -2.15
C ALA A 129 3.40 -12.33 -1.33
N GLU A 130 3.21 -11.91 -0.09
CA GLU A 130 2.14 -12.45 0.75
C GLU A 130 0.74 -12.02 0.24
N THR A 131 0.59 -10.79 -0.25
CA THR A 131 -0.64 -10.32 -0.88
C THR A 131 -0.97 -11.15 -2.12
N ARG A 132 0.03 -11.43 -2.98
CA ARG A 132 -0.13 -12.28 -4.17
C ARG A 132 -0.65 -13.68 -3.81
N LYS A 133 -0.14 -14.30 -2.74
CA LYS A 133 -0.64 -15.60 -2.26
C LYS A 133 -2.11 -15.55 -1.84
N ILE A 134 -2.57 -14.42 -1.32
CA ILE A 134 -3.96 -14.25 -0.87
C ILE A 134 -4.90 -14.01 -2.06
N VAL A 135 -4.56 -13.07 -2.95
CA VAL A 135 -5.44 -12.65 -4.04
C VAL A 135 -5.34 -13.55 -5.27
N GLY A 136 -4.23 -14.27 -5.43
CA GLY A 136 -3.94 -15.18 -6.55
C GLY A 136 -3.35 -14.47 -7.77
N ASP A 137 -2.85 -15.28 -8.71
CA ASP A 137 -2.04 -14.81 -9.86
C ASP A 137 -2.84 -14.02 -10.91
N LYS A 138 -4.17 -14.07 -10.86
CA LYS A 138 -5.03 -13.41 -11.86
C LYS A 138 -5.48 -12.01 -11.46
N VAL A 139 -5.30 -11.63 -10.21
CA VAL A 139 -5.68 -10.30 -9.71
C VAL A 139 -4.49 -9.37 -9.89
N PRO A 140 -4.58 -8.34 -10.73
CA PRO A 140 -3.47 -7.41 -10.91
C PRO A 140 -3.18 -6.64 -9.62
N ILE A 141 -1.88 -6.47 -9.31
CA ILE A 141 -1.37 -5.66 -8.22
C ILE A 141 -0.60 -4.48 -8.82
N VAL A 142 -1.10 -3.28 -8.61
CA VAL A 142 -0.46 -2.03 -9.01
C VAL A 142 0.10 -1.33 -7.77
N VAL A 143 1.36 -0.94 -7.84
CA VAL A 143 2.09 -0.32 -6.73
C VAL A 143 2.46 1.11 -7.06
N SER A 144 2.25 2.04 -6.13
CA SER A 144 2.87 3.36 -6.19
C SER A 144 4.02 3.47 -5.19
N LEU A 145 5.12 4.08 -5.63
CA LEU A 145 6.35 4.28 -4.86
C LEU A 145 6.76 5.75 -4.86
N ASP A 146 7.52 6.10 -3.84
CA ASP A 146 8.29 7.33 -3.81
C ASP A 146 9.49 7.27 -4.78
N LEU A 147 10.00 8.43 -5.22
CA LEU A 147 11.20 8.56 -6.05
C LEU A 147 12.44 7.92 -5.41
N HIS A 148 12.51 7.91 -4.07
CA HIS A 148 13.62 7.34 -3.30
C HIS A 148 13.48 5.82 -3.09
N GLY A 149 12.48 5.20 -3.69
CA GLY A 149 12.26 3.75 -3.60
C GLY A 149 13.43 2.95 -4.18
N ILE A 150 13.77 1.86 -3.51
CA ILE A 150 14.78 0.89 -3.93
C ILE A 150 14.04 -0.32 -4.46
N LEU A 151 13.94 -0.42 -5.78
CA LEU A 151 13.26 -1.55 -6.42
C LEU A 151 14.05 -2.84 -6.20
N THR A 152 13.40 -3.84 -5.63
CA THR A 152 13.92 -5.19 -5.49
C THR A 152 13.34 -6.12 -6.55
N ASP A 153 14.04 -7.22 -6.83
CA ASP A 153 13.53 -8.25 -7.73
C ASP A 153 12.16 -8.76 -7.24
N ARG A 154 12.02 -8.97 -5.92
CA ARG A 154 10.76 -9.41 -5.30
C ARG A 154 9.60 -8.43 -5.55
N MET A 155 9.83 -7.13 -5.45
CA MET A 155 8.80 -6.12 -5.74
C MET A 155 8.35 -6.20 -7.20
N ILE A 156 9.29 -6.34 -8.14
CA ILE A 156 8.99 -6.42 -9.57
C ILE A 156 8.27 -7.73 -9.92
N GLU A 157 8.72 -8.86 -9.39
CA GLU A 157 8.12 -10.17 -9.67
C GLU A 157 6.69 -10.31 -9.11
N GLN A 158 6.37 -9.61 -8.03
CA GLN A 158 5.08 -9.74 -7.34
C GLN A 158 4.06 -8.65 -7.68
N SER A 159 4.46 -7.65 -8.47
CA SER A 159 3.57 -6.59 -8.97
C SER A 159 3.36 -6.70 -10.48
N ASP A 160 2.22 -6.22 -10.98
CA ASP A 160 1.91 -6.17 -12.42
C ASP A 160 2.25 -4.80 -13.02
N ALA A 161 2.28 -3.75 -12.18
CA ALA A 161 2.72 -2.42 -12.58
C ALA A 161 3.25 -1.65 -11.36
N VAL A 162 4.28 -0.84 -11.61
CA VAL A 162 4.88 0.07 -10.65
C VAL A 162 4.85 1.49 -11.21
N VAL A 163 4.40 2.44 -10.39
CA VAL A 163 4.41 3.88 -10.69
C VAL A 163 5.20 4.57 -9.58
N ALA A 164 6.10 5.47 -9.93
CA ALA A 164 6.87 6.26 -8.96
C ALA A 164 6.78 7.76 -9.28
N TYR A 165 7.02 8.59 -8.27
CA TYR A 165 7.20 10.03 -8.47
C TYR A 165 8.36 10.31 -9.43
N HIS A 166 8.27 11.43 -10.14
CA HIS A 166 9.31 11.83 -11.09
C HIS A 166 10.03 13.12 -10.67
N THR A 167 9.46 13.87 -9.73
CA THR A 167 9.95 15.20 -9.39
C THR A 167 10.63 15.28 -8.03
N TYR A 168 11.65 16.13 -7.95
CA TYR A 168 12.27 16.56 -6.71
C TYR A 168 12.40 18.10 -6.71
N PRO A 169 11.77 18.81 -5.76
CA PRO A 169 10.91 18.30 -4.69
C PRO A 169 9.63 17.60 -5.23
N HIS A 170 9.04 16.71 -4.40
CA HIS A 170 7.83 15.97 -4.76
C HIS A 170 6.65 16.93 -4.94
N VAL A 171 6.16 17.06 -6.15
CA VAL A 171 4.98 17.89 -6.51
C VAL A 171 3.98 17.14 -7.39
N ASP A 172 4.28 15.89 -7.73
CA ASP A 172 3.55 15.01 -8.65
C ASP A 172 2.98 13.74 -7.99
N PHE A 173 2.87 13.76 -6.65
CA PHE A 173 2.25 12.68 -5.88
C PHE A 173 0.71 12.69 -5.94
#